data_d1a8d4581c68f2c6bd15628143caeba3
#
_entry.id   d1a8d4581c68f2c6bd15628143caeba3
#
_cell.length_a   1.000
_cell.length_b   1.000
_cell.length_c   1.000
_cell.angle_alpha   90.00
_cell.angle_beta   90.00
_cell.angle_gamma   90.00
#
_symmetry.space_group_name_H-M   'P 1'
#
loop_
_entity.id
_entity.type
_entity.pdbx_description
1 polymer ?
#
loop_
_entity_poly.entity_id
_entity_poly.type
_entity_poly.pdbx_seq_one_letter_code
_entity_poly.pdbx_strand_id
1 'polypeptide(L)'
;LVSMIHESGSLALMEGIETEGQALVAMDAGFDFVQGYYFGRPAAQISVNENVLTGICDSFRDFSSKEHKRYRIELQRYEEIFKNASRMIASGKPIEPACQKLIEQVGVERCYLLDMEGYQLGANFTAARHHPLTDPRFAPLADASGAIWSRKPYFRRAVDAPGEMQISRPYLSLTGANMCVTFSI
;
A
#
# COMPACT_ATOMS: atom_id res chain seq x y z
N LEU A 1 8.16 7.45 3.07
CA LEU A 1 9.34 8.22 3.50
C LEU A 1 10.62 7.64 2.90
N VAL A 2 10.98 6.38 3.16
CA VAL A 2 12.21 5.75 2.64
C VAL A 2 12.30 5.85 1.12
N SER A 3 11.21 5.54 0.38
CA SER A 3 11.16 5.68 -1.08
C SER A 3 11.49 7.10 -1.56
N MET A 4 11.03 8.13 -0.86
CA MET A 4 11.35 9.53 -1.20
C MET A 4 12.82 9.86 -0.95
N ILE A 5 13.42 9.29 0.08
CA ILE A 5 14.86 9.43 0.36
C ILE A 5 15.65 8.80 -0.79
N HIS A 6 15.30 7.59 -1.21
CA HIS A 6 15.96 6.91 -2.32
C HIS A 6 15.78 7.64 -3.66
N GLU A 7 14.58 8.17 -3.93
CA GLU A 7 14.30 8.97 -5.12
C GLU A 7 15.13 10.27 -5.17
N SER A 8 15.56 10.78 -4.02
CA SER A 8 16.50 11.91 -3.94
C SER A 8 17.98 11.51 -4.09
N GLY A 9 18.27 10.22 -4.29
CA GLY A 9 19.63 9.69 -4.36
C GLY A 9 20.34 9.57 -3.02
N SER A 10 19.59 9.63 -1.90
CA SER A 10 20.11 9.55 -0.54
C SER A 10 19.87 8.17 0.08
N LEU A 11 20.66 7.81 1.09
CA LEU A 11 20.49 6.59 1.88
C LEU A 11 19.73 6.90 3.17
N ALA A 12 18.95 5.92 3.63
CA ALA A 12 18.15 6.02 4.83
C ALA A 12 18.79 5.26 6.00
N LEU A 13 18.98 5.94 7.12
CA LEU A 13 19.45 5.34 8.38
C LEU A 13 18.32 5.39 9.41
N MET A 14 18.04 4.26 10.06
CA MET A 14 17.16 4.18 11.23
C MET A 14 17.98 4.08 12.50
N GLU A 15 17.78 5.03 13.41
CA GLU A 15 18.44 5.07 14.71
C GLU A 15 17.53 4.55 15.84
N GLY A 16 18.14 4.22 16.99
CA GLY A 16 17.42 3.86 18.20
C GLY A 16 16.87 2.44 18.17
N ILE A 17 17.47 1.53 17.42
CA ILE A 17 17.11 0.11 17.39
C ILE A 17 17.56 -0.57 18.69
N GLU A 18 16.61 -1.03 19.49
CA GLU A 18 16.85 -1.69 20.77
C GLU A 18 16.46 -3.16 20.79
N THR A 19 15.64 -3.60 19.83
CA THR A 19 15.14 -4.98 19.74
C THR A 19 15.27 -5.54 18.33
N GLU A 20 15.34 -6.87 18.24
CA GLU A 20 15.32 -7.59 16.96
C GLU A 20 14.09 -7.23 16.12
N GLY A 21 12.91 -7.18 16.75
CA GLY A 21 11.68 -6.83 16.05
C GLY A 21 11.72 -5.44 15.39
N GLN A 22 12.33 -4.45 16.06
CA GLN A 22 12.52 -3.11 15.47
C GLN A 22 13.50 -3.18 14.28
N ALA A 23 14.57 -3.96 14.40
CA ALA A 23 15.52 -4.15 13.30
C ALA A 23 14.84 -4.79 12.08
N LEU A 24 14.05 -5.86 12.28
CA LEU A 24 13.31 -6.52 11.20
C LEU A 24 12.33 -5.59 10.49
N VAL A 25 11.60 -4.77 11.25
CA VAL A 25 10.66 -3.78 10.68
C VAL A 25 11.42 -2.70 9.89
N ALA A 26 12.55 -2.21 10.38
CA ALA A 26 13.36 -1.23 9.68
C ALA A 26 13.92 -1.80 8.36
N MET A 27 14.41 -3.04 8.38
CA MET A 27 14.89 -3.74 7.20
C MET A 27 13.77 -3.94 6.17
N ASP A 28 12.59 -4.35 6.60
CA ASP A 28 11.42 -4.55 5.72
C ASP A 28 10.90 -3.22 5.13
N ALA A 29 11.01 -2.13 5.89
CA ALA A 29 10.71 -0.78 5.41
C ALA A 29 11.73 -0.25 4.39
N GLY A 30 12.86 -0.97 4.16
CA GLY A 30 13.87 -0.66 3.17
C GLY A 30 14.92 0.35 3.62
N PHE A 31 15.16 0.50 4.92
CA PHE A 31 16.28 1.30 5.42
C PHE A 31 17.61 0.65 5.02
N ASP A 32 18.56 1.46 4.55
CA ASP A 32 19.88 1.00 4.11
C ASP A 32 20.80 0.69 5.29
N PHE A 33 20.63 1.44 6.37
CA PHE A 33 21.40 1.28 7.61
C PHE A 33 20.47 1.29 8.83
N VAL A 34 20.91 0.57 9.85
CA VAL A 34 20.24 0.55 11.16
C VAL A 34 21.29 0.71 12.26
N GLN A 35 20.96 1.49 13.30
CA GLN A 35 21.83 1.75 14.43
C GLN A 35 21.04 1.72 15.74
N GLY A 36 21.63 1.11 16.78
CA GLY A 36 21.02 1.09 18.10
C GLY A 36 21.67 0.09 19.05
N TYR A 37 21.21 0.08 20.30
CA TYR A 37 21.76 -0.76 21.35
C TYR A 37 21.58 -2.27 21.13
N TYR A 38 20.67 -2.65 20.26
CA TYR A 38 20.53 -4.03 19.83
C TYR A 38 21.83 -4.57 19.18
N PHE A 39 22.51 -3.76 18.39
CA PHE A 39 23.75 -4.12 17.72
C PHE A 39 24.99 -3.92 18.59
N GLY A 40 24.95 -2.99 19.53
CA GLY A 40 26.02 -2.70 20.46
C GLY A 40 25.88 -1.33 21.13
N ARG A 41 26.45 -1.22 22.30
CA ARG A 41 26.55 0.09 22.99
C ARG A 41 27.83 0.80 22.56
N PRO A 42 27.86 2.15 22.61
CA PRO A 42 29.08 2.91 22.38
C PRO A 42 30.22 2.41 23.27
N ALA A 43 31.38 2.15 22.66
CA ALA A 43 32.57 1.65 23.33
C ALA A 43 33.81 2.31 22.73
N ALA A 44 34.91 2.33 23.49
CA ALA A 44 36.20 2.87 23.01
C ALA A 44 36.81 2.05 21.86
N GLN A 45 36.47 0.76 21.79
CA GLN A 45 36.84 -0.12 20.68
C GLN A 45 35.56 -0.72 20.09
N ILE A 46 35.48 -0.67 18.77
CA ILE A 46 34.36 -1.29 18.04
C ILE A 46 34.59 -2.79 18.02
N SER A 47 33.70 -3.54 18.64
CA SER A 47 33.62 -5.00 18.50
C SER A 47 32.35 -5.34 17.72
N VAL A 48 32.54 -6.01 16.59
CA VAL A 48 31.40 -6.53 15.80
C VAL A 48 30.97 -7.86 16.40
N ASN A 49 29.73 -7.98 16.81
CA ASN A 49 29.15 -9.25 17.22
C ASN A 49 28.61 -9.98 15.97
N GLU A 50 29.45 -10.80 15.36
CA GLU A 50 29.10 -11.55 14.15
C GLU A 50 27.89 -12.45 14.33
N ASN A 51 27.65 -12.98 15.53
CA ASN A 51 26.49 -13.81 15.82
C ASN A 51 25.20 -13.00 15.73
N VAL A 52 25.20 -11.74 16.19
CA VAL A 52 24.03 -10.84 16.07
C VAL A 52 23.79 -10.52 14.61
N LEU A 53 24.83 -10.23 13.83
CA LEU A 53 24.68 -9.92 12.41
C LEU A 53 24.17 -11.10 11.60
N THR A 54 24.72 -12.27 11.81
CA THR A 54 24.27 -13.49 11.13
C THR A 54 22.83 -13.83 11.54
N GLY A 55 22.54 -13.78 12.85
CA GLY A 55 21.22 -14.06 13.39
C GLY A 55 20.14 -13.13 12.83
N ILE A 56 20.40 -11.83 12.76
CA ILE A 56 19.40 -10.89 12.22
C ILE A 56 19.16 -11.10 10.72
N CYS A 57 20.19 -11.45 9.94
CA CYS A 57 20.04 -11.74 8.52
C CYS A 57 19.14 -12.97 8.28
N ASP A 58 19.32 -14.02 9.06
CA ASP A 58 18.51 -15.23 8.99
C ASP A 58 17.07 -14.97 9.45
N SER A 59 16.91 -14.28 10.58
CA SER A 59 15.60 -13.83 11.08
C SER A 59 14.86 -12.96 10.06
N PHE A 60 15.56 -12.05 9.39
CA PHE A 60 14.95 -11.19 8.36
C PHE A 60 14.50 -11.99 7.13
N ARG A 61 15.30 -12.95 6.68
CA ARG A 61 14.93 -13.83 5.55
C ARG A 61 13.62 -14.58 5.84
N ASP A 62 13.51 -15.13 7.05
CA ASP A 62 12.30 -15.84 7.49
C ASP A 62 11.10 -14.89 7.67
N PHE A 63 11.31 -13.74 8.29
CA PHE A 63 10.30 -12.70 8.48
C PHE A 63 9.76 -12.23 7.14
N SER A 64 10.63 -11.78 6.24
CA SER A 64 10.26 -11.28 4.91
C SER A 64 9.53 -12.34 4.09
N SER A 65 9.98 -13.60 4.13
CA SER A 65 9.31 -14.71 3.44
C SER A 65 7.88 -14.93 3.96
N LYS A 66 7.66 -14.87 5.27
CA LYS A 66 6.34 -15.04 5.90
C LYS A 66 5.42 -13.86 5.57
N GLU A 67 5.92 -12.63 5.69
CA GLU A 67 5.16 -11.42 5.38
C GLU A 67 4.77 -11.35 3.90
N HIS A 68 5.68 -11.66 2.99
CA HIS A 68 5.38 -11.73 1.55
C HIS A 68 4.33 -12.80 1.22
N LYS A 69 4.39 -13.97 1.86
CA LYS A 69 3.36 -15.02 1.67
C LYS A 69 2.01 -14.54 2.18
N ARG A 70 1.95 -13.98 3.39
CA ARG A 70 0.73 -13.45 4.00
C ARG A 70 0.10 -12.38 3.12
N TYR A 71 0.89 -11.39 2.71
CA TYR A 71 0.47 -10.31 1.83
C TYR A 71 -0.06 -10.82 0.49
N ARG A 72 0.63 -11.79 -0.14
CA ARG A 72 0.18 -12.37 -1.40
C ARG A 72 -1.15 -13.10 -1.28
N ILE A 73 -1.35 -13.89 -0.23
CA ILE A 73 -2.61 -14.61 0.03
C ILE A 73 -3.75 -13.60 0.25
N GLU A 74 -3.49 -12.56 1.01
CA GLU A 74 -4.47 -11.51 1.27
C GLU A 74 -4.87 -10.78 -0.03
N LEU A 75 -3.90 -10.42 -0.87
CA LEU A 75 -4.15 -9.76 -2.14
C LEU A 75 -4.91 -10.64 -3.13
N GLN A 76 -4.61 -11.93 -3.23
CA GLN A 76 -5.30 -12.84 -4.15
C GLN A 76 -6.82 -12.83 -3.98
N ARG A 77 -7.29 -12.75 -2.74
CA ARG A 77 -8.73 -12.66 -2.46
C ARG A 77 -9.36 -11.43 -3.11
N TYR A 78 -8.73 -10.26 -2.95
CA TYR A 78 -9.22 -9.02 -3.55
C TYR A 78 -9.08 -9.03 -5.07
N GLU A 79 -8.00 -9.61 -5.58
CA GLU A 79 -7.74 -9.74 -7.01
C GLU A 79 -8.88 -10.45 -7.74
N GLU A 80 -9.32 -11.61 -7.24
CA GLU A 80 -10.41 -12.37 -7.85
C GLU A 80 -11.73 -11.59 -7.86
N ILE A 81 -12.07 -10.96 -6.74
CA ILE A 81 -13.32 -10.19 -6.62
C ILE A 81 -13.28 -8.97 -7.55
N PHE A 82 -12.13 -8.27 -7.60
CA PHE A 82 -11.94 -7.11 -8.45
C PHE A 82 -12.02 -7.48 -9.93
N LYS A 83 -11.33 -8.53 -10.37
CA LYS A 83 -11.40 -9.05 -11.76
C LYS A 83 -12.82 -9.47 -12.14
N ASN A 84 -13.56 -10.07 -11.21
CA ASN A 84 -14.96 -10.45 -11.47
C ASN A 84 -15.85 -9.22 -11.64
N ALA A 85 -15.71 -8.20 -10.78
CA ALA A 85 -16.44 -6.95 -10.91
C ALA A 85 -16.12 -6.25 -12.23
N SER A 86 -14.85 -6.16 -12.61
CA SER A 86 -14.40 -5.56 -13.87
C SER A 86 -14.98 -6.29 -15.09
N ARG A 87 -14.98 -7.63 -15.11
CA ARG A 87 -15.61 -8.40 -16.18
C ARG A 87 -17.12 -8.18 -16.27
N MET A 88 -17.79 -8.04 -15.13
CA MET A 88 -19.23 -7.70 -15.11
C MET A 88 -19.48 -6.36 -15.80
N ILE A 89 -18.72 -5.34 -15.45
CA ILE A 89 -18.83 -4.01 -16.05
C ILE A 89 -18.50 -4.05 -17.54
N ALA A 90 -17.40 -4.68 -17.93
CA ALA A 90 -16.99 -4.83 -19.33
C ALA A 90 -18.01 -5.59 -20.18
N SER A 91 -18.82 -6.50 -19.58
CA SER A 91 -19.91 -7.20 -20.26
C SER A 91 -21.21 -6.40 -20.34
N GLY A 92 -21.22 -5.10 -19.98
CA GLY A 92 -22.37 -4.21 -20.03
C GLY A 92 -23.36 -4.41 -18.88
N LYS A 93 -22.98 -5.09 -17.79
CA LYS A 93 -23.81 -5.19 -16.59
C LYS A 93 -23.81 -3.89 -15.81
N PRO A 94 -24.85 -3.59 -15.04
CA PRO A 94 -24.91 -2.39 -14.21
C PRO A 94 -23.72 -2.27 -13.29
N ILE A 95 -23.18 -1.05 -13.17
CA ILE A 95 -21.98 -0.73 -12.40
C ILE A 95 -22.21 -0.89 -10.90
N GLU A 96 -23.38 -0.43 -10.41
CA GLU A 96 -23.71 -0.41 -8.99
C GLU A 96 -23.60 -1.80 -8.33
N PRO A 97 -24.20 -2.88 -8.86
CA PRO A 97 -24.07 -4.21 -8.23
C PRO A 97 -22.63 -4.75 -8.23
N ALA A 98 -21.81 -4.39 -9.23
CA ALA A 98 -20.42 -4.81 -9.30
C ALA A 98 -19.58 -4.07 -8.26
N CYS A 99 -19.73 -2.76 -8.14
CA CYS A 99 -19.05 -1.94 -7.14
C CYS A 99 -19.53 -2.26 -5.73
N GLN A 100 -20.85 -2.53 -5.54
CA GLN A 100 -21.39 -2.91 -4.23
C GLN A 100 -20.71 -4.15 -3.67
N LYS A 101 -20.51 -5.18 -4.49
CA LYS A 101 -19.78 -6.40 -4.08
C LYS A 101 -18.34 -6.14 -3.67
N LEU A 102 -17.68 -5.14 -4.27
CA LEU A 102 -16.34 -4.75 -3.89
C LEU A 102 -16.32 -4.06 -2.52
N ILE A 103 -17.16 -3.07 -2.31
CA ILE A 103 -17.16 -2.29 -1.06
C ILE A 103 -17.69 -3.06 0.15
N GLU A 104 -18.40 -4.17 -0.04
CA GLU A 104 -18.81 -5.09 1.01
C GLU A 104 -17.64 -5.90 1.59
N GLN A 105 -16.53 -6.00 0.84
CA GLN A 105 -15.35 -6.72 1.33
C GLN A 105 -14.68 -5.97 2.47
N VAL A 106 -14.22 -6.72 3.47
CA VAL A 106 -13.45 -6.16 4.59
C VAL A 106 -12.17 -5.54 4.04
N GLY A 107 -11.88 -4.29 4.42
CA GLY A 107 -10.68 -3.57 4.00
C GLY A 107 -10.82 -2.80 2.68
N VAL A 108 -11.89 -2.99 1.93
CA VAL A 108 -12.18 -2.13 0.77
C VAL A 108 -12.88 -0.85 1.26
N GLU A 109 -12.26 0.28 0.99
CA GLU A 109 -12.79 1.59 1.41
C GLU A 109 -13.63 2.25 0.33
N ARG A 110 -13.19 2.15 -0.92
CA ARG A 110 -13.76 2.92 -2.02
C ARG A 110 -13.56 2.24 -3.36
N CYS A 111 -14.54 2.40 -4.24
CA CYS A 111 -14.47 2.02 -5.64
C CYS A 111 -15.01 3.17 -6.51
N TYR A 112 -14.42 3.40 -7.67
CA TYR A 112 -14.87 4.37 -8.66
C TYR A 112 -14.42 3.96 -10.06
N LEU A 113 -15.07 4.51 -11.07
CA LEU A 113 -14.76 4.25 -12.46
C LEU A 113 -14.16 5.49 -13.10
N LEU A 114 -13.26 5.24 -14.04
CA LEU A 114 -12.64 6.27 -14.86
C LEU A 114 -12.87 5.96 -16.34
N ASP A 115 -12.99 7.01 -17.16
CA ASP A 115 -12.89 6.84 -18.61
C ASP A 115 -11.42 6.72 -19.04
N MET A 116 -11.21 6.59 -20.36
CA MET A 116 -9.87 6.42 -20.94
C MET A 116 -9.01 7.69 -20.86
N GLU A 117 -9.60 8.84 -20.61
CA GLU A 117 -8.94 10.12 -20.41
C GLU A 117 -8.63 10.39 -18.94
N GLY A 118 -9.15 9.55 -18.04
CA GLY A 118 -8.96 9.59 -16.59
C GLY A 118 -9.96 10.49 -15.87
N TYR A 119 -11.11 10.82 -16.47
CA TYR A 119 -12.20 11.47 -15.77
C TYR A 119 -13.03 10.46 -15.00
N GLN A 120 -13.42 10.82 -13.78
CA GLN A 120 -14.25 9.96 -12.96
C GLN A 120 -15.71 9.96 -13.45
N LEU A 121 -16.23 8.74 -13.68
CA LEU A 121 -17.61 8.49 -14.09
C LEU A 121 -18.48 8.28 -12.85
N GLY A 122 -19.25 9.30 -12.50
CA GLY A 122 -20.15 9.27 -11.34
C GLY A 122 -19.47 9.41 -9.98
N ALA A 123 -20.24 9.20 -8.93
CA ALA A 123 -19.80 9.32 -7.55
C ALA A 123 -18.93 8.10 -7.11
N ASN A 124 -18.28 8.26 -5.97
CA ASN A 124 -17.58 7.15 -5.32
C ASN A 124 -18.59 6.15 -4.73
N PHE A 125 -18.34 4.87 -4.90
CA PHE A 125 -18.92 3.84 -4.06
C PHE A 125 -18.03 3.68 -2.82
N THR A 126 -18.59 3.99 -1.65
CA THR A 126 -17.83 4.02 -0.39
C THR A 126 -18.42 3.03 0.60
N ALA A 127 -17.56 2.29 1.28
CA ALA A 127 -17.99 1.35 2.31
C ALA A 127 -18.63 2.11 3.49
N ALA A 128 -19.76 1.58 4.00
CA ALA A 128 -20.49 2.18 5.13
C ALA A 128 -19.68 2.26 6.44
N ARG A 129 -18.54 1.56 6.50
CA ARG A 129 -17.63 1.53 7.67
C ARG A 129 -16.65 2.70 7.71
N HIS A 130 -16.70 3.58 6.76
CA HIS A 130 -15.80 4.73 6.73
C HIS A 130 -16.11 5.61 7.94
N HIS A 131 -15.21 5.59 8.94
CA HIS A 131 -15.29 6.56 10.04
C HIS A 131 -15.00 7.93 9.43
N PRO A 132 -15.95 8.86 9.50
CA PRO A 132 -15.67 10.22 9.07
C PRO A 132 -14.49 10.73 9.91
N LEU A 133 -13.46 11.20 9.25
CA LEU A 133 -12.43 11.96 9.94
C LEU A 133 -13.10 13.10 10.67
N THR A 134 -12.68 13.32 11.91
CA THR A 134 -13.19 14.42 12.73
C THR A 134 -12.89 15.79 12.14
N ASP A 135 -11.92 15.89 11.23
CA ASP A 135 -11.54 17.13 10.57
C ASP A 135 -12.16 17.21 9.15
N PRO A 136 -13.09 18.17 8.91
CA PRO A 136 -13.73 18.34 7.60
C PRO A 136 -12.76 18.58 6.44
N ARG A 137 -11.54 19.06 6.70
CA ARG A 137 -10.53 19.30 5.67
C ARG A 137 -10.04 18.02 5.00
N PHE A 138 -10.17 16.89 5.67
CA PHE A 138 -9.79 15.57 5.17
C PHE A 138 -10.98 14.69 4.82
N ALA A 139 -12.20 15.23 4.89
CA ALA A 139 -13.38 14.51 4.47
C ALA A 139 -13.32 14.21 2.96
N PRO A 140 -13.70 12.99 2.53
CA PRO A 140 -13.84 12.69 1.12
C PRO A 140 -14.84 13.64 0.48
N LEU A 141 -14.59 14.04 -0.77
CA LEU A 141 -15.61 14.72 -1.56
C LEU A 141 -16.82 13.79 -1.66
N ALA A 142 -17.99 14.31 -1.33
CA ALA A 142 -19.25 13.55 -1.42
C ALA A 142 -19.52 13.11 -2.87
N ASP A 143 -19.20 13.99 -3.83
CA ASP A 143 -19.22 13.70 -5.25
C ASP A 143 -17.88 14.11 -5.88
N ALA A 144 -17.21 13.16 -6.52
CA ALA A 144 -15.98 13.36 -7.26
C ALA A 144 -16.18 13.15 -8.78
N SER A 145 -17.44 13.19 -9.24
CA SER A 145 -17.77 13.05 -10.66
C SER A 145 -17.06 14.11 -11.48
N GLY A 146 -16.42 13.69 -12.58
CA GLY A 146 -15.63 14.57 -13.45
C GLY A 146 -14.23 14.94 -12.89
N ALA A 147 -13.83 14.44 -11.73
CA ALA A 147 -12.48 14.65 -11.25
C ALA A 147 -11.45 13.97 -12.17
N ILE A 148 -10.30 14.61 -12.36
CA ILE A 148 -9.25 14.14 -13.27
C ILE A 148 -8.18 13.36 -12.52
N TRP A 149 -8.01 12.09 -12.87
CA TRP A 149 -7.06 11.15 -12.26
C TRP A 149 -5.92 10.73 -13.18
N SER A 150 -5.86 11.27 -14.42
CA SER A 150 -4.88 10.91 -15.45
C SER A 150 -3.42 11.02 -15.03
N ARG A 151 -3.10 11.84 -14.00
CA ARG A 151 -1.74 11.97 -13.47
C ARG A 151 -1.36 10.89 -12.45
N LYS A 152 -2.33 10.10 -11.99
CA LYS A 152 -2.06 9.09 -10.95
C LYS A 152 -1.36 7.86 -11.54
N PRO A 153 -0.33 7.33 -10.87
CA PRO A 153 0.44 6.19 -11.38
C PRO A 153 -0.41 4.94 -11.61
N TYR A 154 -1.43 4.70 -10.79
CA TYR A 154 -2.33 3.56 -10.96
C TYR A 154 -3.18 3.67 -12.24
N PHE A 155 -3.64 4.88 -12.61
CA PHE A 155 -4.36 5.11 -13.86
C PHE A 155 -3.45 4.82 -15.07
N ARG A 156 -2.28 5.46 -15.11
CA ARG A 156 -1.33 5.31 -16.23
C ARG A 156 -0.96 3.85 -16.45
N ARG A 157 -0.64 3.12 -15.39
CA ARG A 157 -0.31 1.70 -15.50
C ARG A 157 -1.47 0.84 -16.01
N ALA A 158 -2.70 1.14 -15.62
CA ALA A 158 -3.87 0.43 -16.16
C ALA A 158 -4.09 0.72 -17.64
N VAL A 159 -3.88 1.96 -18.08
CA VAL A 159 -3.96 2.32 -19.52
C VAL A 159 -2.83 1.67 -20.31
N ASP A 160 -1.61 1.61 -19.75
CA ASP A 160 -0.44 1.02 -20.42
C ASP A 160 -0.55 -0.52 -20.55
N ALA A 161 -1.33 -1.17 -19.68
CA ALA A 161 -1.54 -2.62 -19.68
C ALA A 161 -3.02 -2.99 -19.49
N PRO A 162 -3.86 -2.76 -20.53
CA PRO A 162 -5.30 -3.00 -20.44
C PRO A 162 -5.65 -4.46 -20.14
N GLY A 163 -6.54 -4.67 -19.18
CA GLY A 163 -6.96 -5.99 -18.75
C GLY A 163 -6.01 -6.68 -17.77
N GLU A 164 -4.86 -6.07 -17.48
CA GLU A 164 -3.94 -6.52 -16.45
C GLU A 164 -4.19 -5.76 -15.15
N MET A 165 -4.37 -6.49 -14.06
CA MET A 165 -4.55 -5.87 -12.76
C MET A 165 -3.25 -5.25 -12.26
N GLN A 166 -3.31 -3.99 -11.92
CA GLN A 166 -2.23 -3.22 -11.33
C GLN A 166 -2.49 -3.00 -9.84
N ILE A 167 -1.43 -3.06 -9.03
CA ILE A 167 -1.50 -2.75 -7.59
C ILE A 167 -0.50 -1.64 -7.30
N SER A 168 -0.96 -0.58 -6.64
CA SER A 168 -0.07 0.50 -6.22
C SER A 168 0.83 0.04 -5.06
N ARG A 169 1.96 0.74 -4.85
CA ARG A 169 2.66 0.67 -3.57
C ARG A 169 1.73 1.17 -2.46
N PRO A 170 1.91 0.69 -1.21
CA PRO A 170 1.19 1.24 -0.07
C PRO A 170 1.43 2.75 0.06
N TYR A 171 0.36 3.50 0.32
CA TYR A 171 0.41 4.94 0.54
C TYR A 171 -0.56 5.34 1.65
N LEU A 172 -0.29 6.45 2.31
CA LEU A 172 -1.19 7.00 3.32
C LEU A 172 -2.37 7.69 2.62
N SER A 173 -3.58 7.18 2.86
CA SER A 173 -4.80 7.83 2.41
C SER A 173 -5.09 9.06 3.27
N LEU A 174 -5.27 10.22 2.63
CA LEU A 174 -5.63 11.45 3.34
C LEU A 174 -7.02 11.37 3.96
N THR A 175 -7.92 10.61 3.35
CA THR A 175 -9.33 10.52 3.76
C THR A 175 -9.61 9.53 4.88
N GLY A 176 -8.63 8.79 5.35
CA GLY A 176 -8.81 7.81 6.41
C GLY A 176 -7.63 7.72 7.37
N ALA A 177 -6.53 8.43 7.06
CA ALA A 177 -5.25 8.31 7.74
C ALA A 177 -4.76 6.85 7.84
N ASN A 178 -5.20 5.99 6.91
CA ASN A 178 -4.86 4.57 6.85
C ASN A 178 -3.90 4.29 5.70
N MET A 179 -3.06 3.27 5.87
CA MET A 179 -2.25 2.75 4.77
C MET A 179 -3.15 2.01 3.78
N CYS A 180 -3.14 2.44 2.53
CA CYS A 180 -3.96 1.90 1.46
C CYS A 180 -3.13 1.42 0.27
N VAL A 181 -3.69 0.52 -0.51
CA VAL A 181 -3.26 0.18 -1.86
C VAL A 181 -4.41 0.43 -2.83
N THR A 182 -4.10 0.75 -4.07
CA THR A 182 -5.11 0.89 -5.13
C THR A 182 -4.95 -0.25 -6.12
N PHE A 183 -6.06 -0.93 -6.39
CA PHE A 183 -6.20 -1.85 -7.51
C PHE A 183 -6.76 -1.10 -8.71
N SER A 184 -6.19 -1.32 -9.89
CA SER A 184 -6.69 -0.76 -11.17
C SER A 184 -6.53 -1.78 -12.29
N ILE A 185 -7.40 -1.76 -13.29
CA ILE A 185 -7.41 -2.65 -14.43
C ILE A 185 -7.92 -1.91 -15.67
#